data_9e684bf7447d908153c35033a05eddc0
#
_entry.id   9e684bf7447d908153c35033a05eddc0
#
_cell.length_a   1.000
_cell.length_b   1.000
_cell.length_c   1.000
_cell.angle_alpha   90.00
_cell.angle_beta   90.00
_cell.angle_gamma   90.00
#
_symmetry.space_group_name_H-M   'P 1'
#
loop_
_entity.id
_entity.type
_entity.pdbx_description
1 polymer ?
#
loop_
_entity_poly.entity_id
_entity_poly.type
_entity_poly.pdbx_seq_one_letter_code
_entity_poly.pdbx_strand_id
1 'polypeptide(L)'
;MPMQLHELHPSLIHLPLALLPGAALVDVMAASARGLVRRTALDRVGRALWWTAVGAAALAGAAGMAASQEVRADEPRARDAMWLHGTGNVGILLAGAGLAAWRSTHRANVASAALGTSTVAAVVYTAWLGGELVYSHGVGVKAQPPGARNGARPQTARLCSWRAPGRLLLDAGRGLVWLIGRGGRVVTRREPLAAGAVTQADLPAGTDGGAAWPQQLRPIG
;
A
#
# COMPACT_ATOMS: atom_id res chain seq x y z
N MET A 1 6.52 24.01 -2.95
CA MET A 1 7.38 23.46 -1.90
C MET A 1 8.10 22.25 -2.46
N PRO A 2 9.37 21.99 -2.15
CA PRO A 2 10.06 20.81 -2.65
C PRO A 2 9.43 19.54 -2.06
N MET A 3 9.25 18.52 -2.90
CA MET A 3 8.70 17.22 -2.54
C MET A 3 9.58 16.51 -1.50
N GLN A 4 8.97 15.87 -0.51
CA GLN A 4 9.66 15.16 0.57
C GLN A 4 9.63 13.64 0.32
N LEU A 5 10.50 12.87 1.01
CA LEU A 5 10.61 11.42 0.78
C LEU A 5 9.30 10.67 1.08
N HIS A 6 8.58 11.07 2.14
CA HIS A 6 7.30 10.41 2.48
C HIS A 6 6.19 10.68 1.45
N GLU A 7 6.32 11.72 0.61
CA GLU A 7 5.38 12.03 -0.48
C GLU A 7 5.63 11.16 -1.73
N LEU A 8 6.78 10.45 -1.76
CA LEU A 8 7.12 9.57 -2.87
C LEU A 8 6.20 8.34 -2.93
N HIS A 9 5.86 7.76 -1.77
CA HIS A 9 4.99 6.59 -1.71
C HIS A 9 3.62 6.83 -2.34
N PRO A 10 2.83 7.86 -1.97
CA PRO A 10 1.55 8.15 -2.61
C PRO A 10 1.66 8.41 -4.11
N SER A 11 2.80 8.91 -4.58
CA SER A 11 3.03 9.15 -6.00
C SER A 11 3.27 7.85 -6.77
N LEU A 12 3.95 6.87 -6.17
CA LEU A 12 4.35 5.61 -6.81
C LEU A 12 3.26 4.53 -6.77
N ILE A 13 2.35 4.53 -5.78
CA ILE A 13 1.35 3.47 -5.61
C ILE A 13 0.40 3.31 -6.79
N HIS A 14 0.19 4.36 -7.58
CA HIS A 14 -0.70 4.31 -8.74
C HIS A 14 -0.22 3.30 -9.80
N LEU A 15 1.10 3.10 -9.92
CA LEU A 15 1.66 2.14 -10.86
C LEU A 15 1.27 0.69 -10.53
N PRO A 16 1.58 0.13 -9.34
CA PRO A 16 1.15 -1.23 -9.02
C PRO A 16 -0.36 -1.38 -8.92
N LEU A 17 -1.11 -0.33 -8.49
CA LEU A 17 -2.58 -0.34 -8.45
C LEU A 17 -3.21 -0.50 -9.84
N ALA A 18 -2.56 -0.04 -10.90
CA ALA A 18 -3.01 -0.24 -12.27
C ALA A 18 -2.45 -1.54 -12.88
N LEU A 19 -1.17 -1.83 -12.67
CA LEU A 19 -0.47 -2.91 -13.35
C LEU A 19 -0.84 -4.30 -12.81
N LEU A 20 -1.05 -4.47 -11.50
CA LEU A 20 -1.43 -5.76 -10.92
C LEU A 20 -2.81 -6.24 -11.41
N PRO A 21 -3.88 -5.41 -11.35
CA PRO A 21 -5.16 -5.78 -11.96
C PRO A 21 -5.08 -5.98 -13.47
N GLY A 22 -4.29 -5.16 -14.17
CA GLY A 22 -4.05 -5.32 -15.61
C GLY A 22 -3.41 -6.66 -15.96
N ALA A 23 -2.38 -7.08 -15.22
CA ALA A 23 -1.72 -8.37 -15.40
C ALA A 23 -2.69 -9.55 -15.14
N ALA A 24 -3.46 -9.48 -14.04
CA ALA A 24 -4.47 -10.49 -13.71
C ALA A 24 -5.55 -10.60 -14.79
N LEU A 25 -6.05 -9.46 -15.30
CA LEU A 25 -7.03 -9.42 -16.38
C LEU A 25 -6.48 -10.07 -17.65
N VAL A 26 -5.24 -9.76 -18.03
CA VAL A 26 -4.60 -10.36 -19.20
C VAL A 26 -4.44 -11.88 -19.02
N ASP A 27 -4.13 -12.36 -17.81
CA ASP A 27 -4.06 -13.79 -17.52
C ASP A 27 -5.43 -14.48 -17.65
N VAL A 28 -6.51 -13.85 -17.17
CA VAL A 28 -7.89 -14.33 -17.38
C VAL A 28 -8.22 -14.40 -18.88
N MET A 29 -7.89 -13.36 -19.64
CA MET A 29 -8.09 -13.32 -21.09
C MET A 29 -7.26 -14.38 -21.81
N ALA A 30 -6.01 -14.62 -21.41
CA ALA A 30 -5.13 -15.63 -22.00
C ALA A 30 -5.60 -17.05 -21.69
N ALA A 31 -6.05 -17.31 -20.45
CA ALA A 31 -6.61 -18.60 -20.04
C ALA A 31 -7.89 -18.95 -20.80
N SER A 32 -8.71 -17.95 -21.14
CA SER A 32 -9.99 -18.08 -21.86
C SER A 32 -9.84 -18.00 -23.38
N ALA A 33 -8.67 -17.65 -23.91
CA ALA A 33 -8.49 -17.37 -25.32
C ALA A 33 -8.64 -18.62 -26.20
N ARG A 34 -9.44 -18.48 -27.25
CA ARG A 34 -9.55 -19.47 -28.35
C ARG A 34 -8.57 -19.03 -29.46
N GLY A 35 -7.82 -19.98 -29.98
CA GLY A 35 -6.82 -19.76 -31.04
C GLY A 35 -5.40 -19.47 -30.52
N LEU A 36 -4.44 -20.17 -31.16
CA LEU A 36 -3.05 -20.20 -30.70
C LEU A 36 -2.36 -18.83 -30.75
N VAL A 37 -2.58 -18.09 -31.84
CA VAL A 37 -1.94 -16.78 -32.06
C VAL A 37 -2.33 -15.79 -30.98
N ARG A 38 -3.64 -15.62 -30.72
CA ARG A 38 -4.16 -14.73 -29.69
C ARG A 38 -3.66 -15.13 -28.31
N ARG A 39 -3.72 -16.42 -27.97
CA ARG A 39 -3.25 -16.94 -26.68
C ARG A 39 -1.77 -16.66 -26.48
N THR A 40 -0.92 -16.89 -27.48
CA THR A 40 0.52 -16.64 -27.39
C THR A 40 0.83 -15.15 -27.21
N ALA A 41 0.11 -14.27 -27.89
CA ALA A 41 0.27 -12.82 -27.73
C ALA A 41 -0.10 -12.37 -26.29
N LEU A 42 -1.26 -12.81 -25.78
CA LEU A 42 -1.69 -12.51 -24.42
C LEU A 42 -0.74 -13.09 -23.36
N ASP A 43 -0.22 -14.30 -23.54
CA ASP A 43 0.78 -14.89 -22.66
C ASP A 43 2.06 -14.06 -22.58
N ARG A 44 2.51 -13.50 -23.70
CA ARG A 44 3.71 -12.65 -23.76
C ARG A 44 3.46 -11.32 -23.00
N VAL A 45 2.32 -10.70 -23.27
CA VAL A 45 1.91 -9.44 -22.60
C VAL A 45 1.74 -9.68 -21.10
N GLY A 46 1.03 -10.74 -20.69
CA GLY A 46 0.80 -11.07 -19.29
C GLY A 46 2.11 -11.25 -18.50
N ARG A 47 3.08 -12.00 -19.09
CA ARG A 47 4.41 -12.16 -18.46
C ARG A 47 5.13 -10.83 -18.27
N ALA A 48 5.13 -9.97 -19.28
CA ALA A 48 5.74 -8.66 -19.18
C ALA A 48 5.06 -7.79 -18.11
N LEU A 49 3.72 -7.78 -18.11
CA LEU A 49 2.95 -7.03 -17.12
C LEU A 49 3.21 -7.49 -15.68
N TRP A 50 3.28 -8.81 -15.42
CA TRP A 50 3.58 -9.31 -14.08
C TRP A 50 4.94 -8.82 -13.58
N TRP A 51 6.00 -8.91 -14.39
CA TRP A 51 7.33 -8.42 -13.98
C TRP A 51 7.38 -6.90 -13.80
N THR A 52 6.70 -6.16 -14.68
CA THR A 52 6.60 -4.69 -14.53
C THR A 52 5.82 -4.30 -13.28
N ALA A 53 4.72 -5.01 -12.99
CA ALA A 53 3.92 -4.79 -11.80
C ALA A 53 4.70 -5.09 -10.52
N VAL A 54 5.46 -6.19 -10.48
CA VAL A 54 6.34 -6.56 -9.36
C VAL A 54 7.42 -5.49 -9.14
N GLY A 55 8.07 -5.02 -10.21
CA GLY A 55 9.04 -3.95 -10.12
C GLY A 55 8.44 -2.65 -9.56
N ALA A 56 7.26 -2.26 -10.07
CA ALA A 56 6.54 -1.09 -9.57
C ALA A 56 6.12 -1.25 -8.10
N ALA A 57 5.63 -2.44 -7.72
CA ALA A 57 5.24 -2.74 -6.34
C ALA A 57 6.44 -2.74 -5.39
N ALA A 58 7.61 -3.23 -5.83
CA ALA A 58 8.84 -3.19 -5.05
C ALA A 58 9.30 -1.74 -4.78
N LEU A 59 9.26 -0.89 -5.81
CA LEU A 59 9.60 0.53 -5.68
C LEU A 59 8.62 1.27 -4.74
N ALA A 60 7.32 1.07 -4.94
CA ALA A 60 6.29 1.67 -4.09
C ALA A 60 6.39 1.14 -2.65
N GLY A 61 6.69 -0.16 -2.47
CA GLY A 61 6.89 -0.79 -1.17
C GLY A 61 8.11 -0.23 -0.44
N ALA A 62 9.25 -0.06 -1.12
CA ALA A 62 10.44 0.55 -0.54
C ALA A 62 10.17 2.01 -0.11
N ALA A 63 9.47 2.78 -0.95
CA ALA A 63 9.07 4.14 -0.60
C ALA A 63 8.10 4.16 0.59
N GLY A 64 7.16 3.20 0.68
CA GLY A 64 6.23 3.06 1.80
C GLY A 64 6.93 2.69 3.11
N MET A 65 7.89 1.77 3.05
CA MET A 65 8.73 1.43 4.20
C MET A 65 9.51 2.64 4.71
N ALA A 66 10.11 3.43 3.80
CA ALA A 66 10.80 4.66 4.18
C ALA A 66 9.83 5.69 4.75
N ALA A 67 8.67 5.89 4.12
CA ALA A 67 7.64 6.80 4.60
C ALA A 67 7.17 6.45 6.01
N SER A 68 7.07 5.16 6.37
CA SER A 68 6.67 4.70 7.70
C SER A 68 7.61 5.17 8.81
N GLN A 69 8.86 5.54 8.50
CA GLN A 69 9.82 6.10 9.45
C GLN A 69 9.73 7.62 9.58
N GLU A 70 9.07 8.27 8.65
CA GLU A 70 8.92 9.74 8.61
C GLU A 70 7.55 10.22 9.11
N VAL A 71 6.54 9.33 9.10
CA VAL A 71 5.19 9.63 9.58
C VAL A 71 4.99 9.12 11.00
N ARG A 72 4.07 9.74 11.75
CA ARG A 72 3.72 9.32 13.10
C ARG A 72 2.38 8.60 13.09
N ALA A 73 2.34 7.45 13.74
CA ALA A 73 1.14 6.72 14.08
C ALA A 73 1.13 6.55 15.61
N ASP A 74 0.74 7.61 16.32
CA ASP A 74 0.81 7.67 17.80
C ASP A 74 -0.31 6.82 18.41
N GLU A 75 -1.45 6.73 17.74
CA GLU A 75 -2.58 5.92 18.17
C GLU A 75 -2.29 4.42 17.93
N PRO A 76 -2.58 3.52 18.91
CA PRO A 76 -2.37 2.08 18.75
C PRO A 76 -3.07 1.49 17.52
N ARG A 77 -4.31 1.90 17.23
CA ARG A 77 -5.08 1.45 16.06
C ARG A 77 -4.41 1.86 14.74
N ALA A 78 -3.98 3.11 14.63
CA ALA A 78 -3.26 3.61 13.46
C ALA A 78 -1.96 2.84 13.22
N ARG A 79 -1.22 2.54 14.29
CA ARG A 79 0.02 1.77 14.23
C ARG A 79 -0.21 0.33 13.77
N ASP A 80 -1.29 -0.30 14.22
CA ASP A 80 -1.66 -1.63 13.81
C ASP A 80 -2.20 -1.68 12.38
N ALA A 81 -3.01 -0.70 11.96
CA ALA A 81 -3.44 -0.54 10.58
C ALA A 81 -2.24 -0.33 9.64
N MET A 82 -1.25 0.47 10.05
CA MET A 82 -0.01 0.68 9.29
C MET A 82 0.80 -0.63 9.17
N TRP A 83 0.87 -1.42 10.23
CA TRP A 83 1.53 -2.72 10.20
C TRP A 83 0.80 -3.71 9.28
N LEU A 84 -0.54 -3.81 9.37
CA LEU A 84 -1.37 -4.66 8.50
C LEU A 84 -1.26 -4.23 7.03
N HIS A 85 -1.30 -2.93 6.75
CA HIS A 85 -1.09 -2.39 5.42
C HIS A 85 0.29 -2.77 4.87
N GLY A 86 1.35 -2.60 5.67
CA GLY A 86 2.71 -2.94 5.28
C GLY A 86 2.91 -4.44 5.03
N THR A 87 2.46 -5.31 5.96
CA THR A 87 2.56 -6.77 5.81
C THR A 87 1.73 -7.30 4.66
N GLY A 88 0.53 -6.77 4.47
CA GLY A 88 -0.32 -7.10 3.32
C GLY A 88 0.36 -6.78 1.99
N ASN A 89 0.98 -5.60 1.87
CA ASN A 89 1.70 -5.22 0.65
C ASN A 89 2.96 -6.07 0.42
N VAL A 90 3.69 -6.49 1.46
CA VAL A 90 4.78 -7.47 1.34
C VAL A 90 4.23 -8.81 0.84
N GLY A 91 3.11 -9.29 1.39
CA GLY A 91 2.45 -10.50 0.92
C GLY A 91 2.05 -10.43 -0.56
N ILE A 92 1.47 -9.30 -0.99
CA ILE A 92 1.11 -9.04 -2.40
C ILE A 92 2.36 -9.04 -3.29
N LEU A 93 3.45 -8.40 -2.87
CA LEU A 93 4.70 -8.37 -3.62
C LEU A 93 5.26 -9.79 -3.80
N LEU A 94 5.28 -10.60 -2.74
CA LEU A 94 5.77 -11.98 -2.79
C LEU A 94 4.88 -12.87 -3.65
N ALA A 95 3.56 -12.76 -3.53
CA ALA A 95 2.60 -13.49 -4.35
C ALA A 95 2.73 -13.10 -5.83
N GLY A 96 2.83 -11.81 -6.14
CA GLY A 96 3.05 -11.30 -7.47
C GLY A 96 4.38 -11.77 -8.08
N ALA A 97 5.47 -11.73 -7.29
CA ALA A 97 6.78 -12.21 -7.71
C ALA A 97 6.78 -13.72 -7.98
N GLY A 98 6.16 -14.52 -7.10
CA GLY A 98 5.98 -15.96 -7.30
C GLY A 98 5.18 -16.25 -8.56
N LEU A 99 4.10 -15.52 -8.80
CA LEU A 99 3.27 -15.66 -10.00
C LEU A 99 4.03 -15.21 -11.26
N ALA A 100 4.77 -14.12 -11.23
CA ALA A 100 5.63 -13.66 -12.33
C ALA A 100 6.70 -14.70 -12.70
N ALA A 101 7.36 -15.28 -11.69
CA ALA A 101 8.35 -16.33 -11.87
C ALA A 101 7.72 -17.58 -12.49
N TRP A 102 6.57 -18.05 -11.97
CA TRP A 102 5.84 -19.18 -12.53
C TRP A 102 5.39 -18.93 -13.97
N ARG A 103 4.82 -17.74 -14.23
CA ARG A 103 4.39 -17.34 -15.57
C ARG A 103 5.56 -17.22 -16.58
N SER A 104 6.79 -17.07 -16.11
CA SER A 104 7.96 -17.03 -17.00
C SER A 104 8.17 -18.34 -17.76
N THR A 105 7.79 -19.47 -17.17
CA THR A 105 7.95 -20.81 -17.73
C THR A 105 6.62 -21.48 -18.12
N HIS A 106 5.50 -20.98 -17.62
CA HIS A 106 4.17 -21.58 -17.84
C HIS A 106 3.22 -20.61 -18.55
N ARG A 107 2.34 -21.17 -19.39
CA ARG A 107 1.25 -20.38 -19.99
C ARG A 107 0.17 -20.08 -18.95
N ALA A 108 -0.59 -19.01 -19.21
CA ALA A 108 -1.76 -18.69 -18.41
C ALA A 108 -2.77 -19.85 -18.42
N ASN A 109 -3.30 -20.13 -17.27
CA ASN A 109 -4.31 -21.15 -17.03
C ASN A 109 -5.26 -20.71 -15.91
N VAL A 110 -6.24 -21.53 -15.58
CA VAL A 110 -7.23 -21.22 -14.55
C VAL A 110 -6.57 -20.94 -13.20
N ALA A 111 -5.49 -21.66 -12.84
CA ALA A 111 -4.81 -21.46 -11.56
C ALA A 111 -4.10 -20.09 -11.51
N SER A 112 -3.38 -19.70 -12.59
CA SER A 112 -2.75 -18.35 -12.64
C SER A 112 -3.79 -17.23 -12.62
N ALA A 113 -4.91 -17.42 -13.33
CA ALA A 113 -6.01 -16.45 -13.32
C ALA A 113 -6.64 -16.32 -11.92
N ALA A 114 -6.89 -17.42 -11.22
CA ALA A 114 -7.44 -17.43 -9.87
C ALA A 114 -6.47 -16.77 -8.86
N LEU A 115 -5.18 -17.13 -8.88
CA LEU A 115 -4.16 -16.52 -8.02
C LEU A 115 -4.01 -15.02 -8.31
N GLY A 116 -3.99 -14.63 -9.57
CA GLY A 116 -3.96 -13.24 -9.99
C GLY A 116 -5.17 -12.46 -9.46
N THR A 117 -6.37 -13.00 -9.59
CA THR A 117 -7.59 -12.37 -9.08
C THR A 117 -7.59 -12.26 -7.54
N SER A 118 -7.09 -13.29 -6.83
CA SER A 118 -6.93 -13.25 -5.37
C SER A 118 -5.92 -12.18 -4.96
N THR A 119 -4.84 -12.01 -5.72
CA THR A 119 -3.86 -10.94 -5.50
C THR A 119 -4.52 -9.56 -5.66
N VAL A 120 -5.39 -9.38 -6.67
CA VAL A 120 -6.15 -8.11 -6.86
C VAL A 120 -7.07 -7.84 -5.67
N ALA A 121 -7.77 -8.85 -5.15
CA ALA A 121 -8.61 -8.68 -3.95
C ALA A 121 -7.79 -8.22 -2.75
N ALA A 122 -6.59 -8.79 -2.55
CA ALA A 122 -5.66 -8.35 -1.51
C ALA A 122 -5.18 -6.90 -1.73
N VAL A 123 -4.91 -6.50 -3.00
CA VAL A 123 -4.56 -5.12 -3.36
C VAL A 123 -5.67 -4.15 -2.98
N VAL A 124 -6.94 -4.48 -3.30
CA VAL A 124 -8.09 -3.63 -2.93
C VAL A 124 -8.20 -3.48 -1.42
N TYR A 125 -8.04 -4.57 -0.67
CA TYR A 125 -8.07 -4.53 0.78
C TYR A 125 -6.95 -3.67 1.37
N THR A 126 -5.70 -3.84 0.91
CA THR A 126 -4.58 -3.02 1.41
C THR A 126 -4.68 -1.57 0.97
N ALA A 127 -5.22 -1.28 -0.22
CA ALA A 127 -5.51 0.09 -0.65
C ALA A 127 -6.55 0.75 0.25
N TRP A 128 -7.61 0.03 0.65
CA TRP A 128 -8.57 0.50 1.63
C TRP A 128 -7.91 0.81 2.98
N LEU A 129 -7.06 -0.09 3.51
CA LEU A 129 -6.31 0.18 4.75
C LEU A 129 -5.43 1.43 4.63
N GLY A 130 -4.78 1.64 3.47
CA GLY A 130 -4.01 2.85 3.20
C GLY A 130 -4.86 4.12 3.22
N GLY A 131 -6.08 4.05 2.67
CA GLY A 131 -7.07 5.12 2.76
C GLY A 131 -7.48 5.40 4.20
N GLU A 132 -7.77 4.37 4.99
CA GLU A 132 -8.13 4.46 6.40
C GLU A 132 -7.04 5.16 7.23
N LEU A 133 -5.77 4.84 6.99
CA LEU A 133 -4.63 5.50 7.63
C LEU A 133 -4.63 7.02 7.38
N VAL A 134 -4.96 7.46 6.17
CA VAL A 134 -4.94 8.87 5.79
C VAL A 134 -6.20 9.60 6.28
N TYR A 135 -7.38 9.05 5.99
CA TYR A 135 -8.65 9.75 6.20
C TYR A 135 -9.17 9.62 7.63
N SER A 136 -9.02 8.47 8.27
CA SER A 136 -9.53 8.24 9.62
C SER A 136 -8.50 8.51 10.70
N HIS A 137 -7.22 8.20 10.43
CA HIS A 137 -6.15 8.38 11.41
C HIS A 137 -5.21 9.58 11.12
N GLY A 138 -5.39 10.30 10.01
CA GLY A 138 -4.60 11.47 9.67
C GLY A 138 -3.10 11.20 9.45
N VAL A 139 -2.72 9.96 9.18
CA VAL A 139 -1.31 9.57 9.02
C VAL A 139 -0.75 10.19 7.73
N GLY A 140 0.34 10.95 7.86
CA GLY A 140 1.00 11.61 6.72
C GLY A 140 0.30 12.88 6.21
N VAL A 141 -0.78 13.34 6.84
CA VAL A 141 -1.47 14.57 6.47
C VAL A 141 -0.73 15.78 7.04
N LYS A 142 -0.48 16.80 6.21
CA LYS A 142 0.30 18.01 6.58
C LYS A 142 -0.40 18.98 7.53
N ALA A 143 -1.68 18.84 7.77
CA ALA A 143 -2.46 19.73 8.61
C ALA A 143 -2.21 19.46 10.09
N GLN A 144 -1.17 20.10 10.64
CA GLN A 144 -1.13 20.31 12.10
C GLN A 144 -2.08 21.45 12.45
N PRO A 145 -2.94 21.30 13.49
CA PRO A 145 -3.76 22.41 13.96
C PRO A 145 -2.88 23.60 14.37
N PRO A 146 -3.34 24.86 14.14
CA PRO A 146 -2.65 26.02 14.63
C PRO A 146 -2.48 25.91 16.15
N GLY A 147 -1.25 25.83 16.64
CA GLY A 147 -0.96 25.72 18.07
C GLY A 147 -0.37 24.37 18.54
N ALA A 148 -0.21 23.36 17.72
CA ALA A 148 0.55 22.16 18.07
C ALA A 148 2.03 22.54 18.27
N ARG A 149 2.35 22.89 19.52
CA ARG A 149 3.71 23.19 19.98
C ARG A 149 4.51 21.89 20.04
N ASN A 150 5.66 21.90 19.35
CA ASN A 150 6.80 21.04 19.62
C ASN A 150 6.71 19.52 19.31
N GLY A 151 6.15 19.13 18.18
CA GLY A 151 6.70 17.95 17.53
C GLY A 151 7.92 18.39 16.71
N ALA A 152 9.13 17.93 17.03
CA ALA A 152 10.27 18.10 16.14
C ALA A 152 9.79 17.65 14.75
N ARG A 153 9.81 18.57 13.76
CA ARG A 153 9.50 18.22 12.38
C ARG A 153 10.45 17.09 12.03
N PRO A 154 9.96 15.92 11.58
CA PRO A 154 10.86 14.91 11.08
C PRO A 154 11.78 15.59 10.09
N GLN A 155 13.10 15.40 10.22
CA GLN A 155 14.06 15.93 9.25
C GLN A 155 13.91 15.08 7.97
N THR A 156 12.84 15.36 7.21
CA THR A 156 12.55 14.69 5.96
C THR A 156 13.59 15.13 4.93
N ALA A 157 14.29 14.18 4.34
CA ALA A 157 15.24 14.49 3.28
C ALA A 157 14.47 14.98 2.06
N ARG A 158 14.89 16.11 1.48
CA ARG A 158 14.34 16.60 0.21
C ARG A 158 14.72 15.63 -0.92
N LEU A 159 13.78 15.27 -1.79
CA LEU A 159 14.02 14.37 -2.93
C LEU A 159 15.17 14.82 -3.84
N CYS A 160 15.34 16.12 -4.02
CA CYS A 160 16.44 16.69 -4.82
C CYS A 160 17.79 16.77 -4.09
N SER A 161 17.95 16.04 -2.97
CA SER A 161 19.24 15.95 -2.28
C SER A 161 20.03 14.74 -2.78
N TRP A 162 21.35 14.89 -2.98
CA TRP A 162 22.24 13.76 -3.30
C TRP A 162 22.24 12.65 -2.24
N ARG A 163 21.82 12.98 -1.01
CA ARG A 163 21.65 12.04 0.12
C ARG A 163 20.31 11.29 0.09
N ALA A 164 19.36 11.70 -0.77
CA ALA A 164 18.02 11.11 -0.79
C ALA A 164 18.01 9.60 -1.08
N PRO A 165 18.77 9.05 -2.06
CA PRO A 165 18.78 7.62 -2.32
C PRO A 165 19.29 6.80 -1.13
N GLY A 166 20.38 7.25 -0.50
CA GLY A 166 20.92 6.57 0.69
C GLY A 166 19.97 6.62 1.89
N ARG A 167 19.29 7.77 2.07
CA ARG A 167 18.26 7.92 3.10
C ARG A 167 17.06 7.01 2.84
N LEU A 168 16.57 6.97 1.60
CA LEU A 168 15.47 6.08 1.20
C LEU A 168 15.79 4.62 1.53
N LEU A 169 16.98 4.14 1.16
CA LEU A 169 17.38 2.77 1.42
C LEU A 169 17.51 2.47 2.92
N LEU A 170 18.11 3.38 3.67
CA LEU A 170 18.28 3.25 5.12
C LEU A 170 16.92 3.20 5.84
N ASP A 171 16.02 4.11 5.51
CA ASP A 171 14.71 4.20 6.13
C ASP A 171 13.79 3.07 5.66
N ALA A 172 13.91 2.60 4.40
CA ALA A 172 13.24 1.37 3.94
C ALA A 172 13.72 0.14 4.74
N GLY A 173 15.02 0.01 4.99
CA GLY A 173 15.57 -1.06 5.83
C GLY A 173 15.04 -1.00 7.27
N ARG A 174 15.00 0.20 7.87
CA ARG A 174 14.42 0.40 9.22
C ARG A 174 12.93 0.06 9.25
N GLY A 175 12.17 0.46 8.23
CA GLY A 175 10.76 0.11 8.09
C GLY A 175 10.53 -1.39 8.04
N LEU A 176 11.36 -2.12 7.29
CA LEU A 176 11.30 -3.57 7.22
C LEU A 176 11.61 -4.23 8.57
N VAL A 177 12.65 -3.77 9.26
CA VAL A 177 13.00 -4.25 10.62
C VAL A 177 11.85 -4.01 11.60
N TRP A 178 11.23 -2.83 11.56
CA TRP A 178 10.06 -2.52 12.38
C TRP A 178 8.88 -3.46 12.07
N LEU A 179 8.60 -3.70 10.78
CA LEU A 179 7.52 -4.57 10.33
C LEU A 179 7.68 -6.00 10.87
N ILE A 180 8.88 -6.57 10.72
CA ILE A 180 9.22 -7.92 11.21
C ILE A 180 9.16 -7.96 12.75
N GLY A 181 9.75 -6.98 13.42
CA GLY A 181 9.77 -6.90 14.88
C GLY A 181 8.36 -6.77 15.47
N ARG A 182 7.48 -5.97 14.86
CA ARG A 182 6.06 -5.88 15.23
C ARG A 182 5.36 -7.23 15.05
N GLY A 183 5.58 -7.90 13.90
CA GLY A 183 5.04 -9.22 13.63
C GLY A 183 5.44 -10.25 14.69
N GLY A 184 6.70 -10.27 15.09
CA GLY A 184 7.18 -11.14 16.16
C GLY A 184 6.47 -10.89 17.51
N ARG A 185 6.23 -9.61 17.86
CA ARG A 185 5.49 -9.26 19.08
C ARG A 185 4.02 -9.64 19.03
N VAL A 186 3.36 -9.49 17.87
CA VAL A 186 1.96 -9.92 17.67
C VAL A 186 1.86 -11.44 17.80
N VAL A 187 2.70 -12.19 17.10
CA VAL A 187 2.68 -13.67 17.14
C VAL A 187 2.97 -14.20 18.54
N THR A 188 3.90 -13.60 19.25
CA THR A 188 4.22 -13.99 20.64
C THR A 188 3.26 -13.45 21.67
N ARG A 189 2.18 -12.77 21.27
CA ARG A 189 1.16 -12.12 22.12
C ARG A 189 1.72 -11.12 23.14
N ARG A 190 2.95 -10.64 22.94
CA ARG A 190 3.55 -9.61 23.79
C ARG A 190 2.92 -8.24 23.59
N GLU A 191 2.44 -7.99 22.40
CA GLU A 191 1.80 -6.73 22.02
C GLU A 191 0.67 -7.05 21.00
N PRO A 192 -0.52 -7.49 21.47
CA PRO A 192 -1.62 -7.88 20.58
C PRO A 192 -2.12 -6.68 19.76
N LEU A 193 -2.84 -6.98 18.68
CA LEU A 193 -3.47 -5.94 17.87
C LEU A 193 -4.57 -5.25 18.68
N ALA A 194 -4.69 -3.94 18.53
CA ALA A 194 -5.76 -3.18 19.13
C ALA A 194 -7.12 -3.61 18.55
N ALA A 195 -8.14 -3.74 19.39
CA ALA A 195 -9.49 -4.02 18.91
C ALA A 195 -9.94 -2.94 17.92
N GLY A 196 -10.48 -3.34 16.78
CA GLY A 196 -10.93 -2.44 15.72
C GLY A 196 -9.85 -1.99 14.72
N ALA A 197 -8.61 -2.48 14.80
CA ALA A 197 -7.58 -2.17 13.80
C ALA A 197 -7.95 -2.65 12.37
N VAL A 198 -8.88 -3.59 12.26
CA VAL A 198 -9.31 -4.24 11.01
C VAL A 198 -10.79 -3.99 10.70
N THR A 199 -11.58 -3.53 11.66
CA THR A 199 -13.02 -3.33 11.51
C THR A 199 -13.38 -1.86 11.64
N GLN A 200 -14.24 -1.40 10.76
CA GLN A 200 -14.88 -0.08 10.76
C GLN A 200 -15.87 0.11 11.92
N ALA A 201 -15.72 -0.60 13.03
CA ALA A 201 -16.73 -0.77 14.08
C ALA A 201 -16.88 0.43 15.03
N ASP A 202 -16.16 1.52 14.84
CA ASP A 202 -16.29 2.74 15.65
C ASP A 202 -16.56 3.99 14.81
N LEU A 203 -17.39 3.87 13.79
CA LEU A 203 -18.21 5.03 13.45
C LEU A 203 -19.06 5.30 14.70
N PRO A 204 -19.07 6.52 15.24
CA PRO A 204 -19.98 6.84 16.34
C PRO A 204 -21.36 6.39 15.91
N ALA A 205 -21.96 5.47 16.68
CA ALA A 205 -23.31 4.99 16.45
C ALA A 205 -24.18 6.21 16.20
N GLY A 206 -24.84 6.22 15.05
CA GLY A 206 -25.48 7.37 14.43
C GLY A 206 -25.86 8.46 15.42
N THR A 207 -25.30 9.60 15.31
CA THR A 207 -26.04 10.82 15.51
C THR A 207 -27.02 10.86 14.37
N ASP A 208 -28.21 10.30 14.64
CA ASP A 208 -29.37 10.47 13.80
C ASP A 208 -29.45 11.91 13.32
N GLY A 209 -29.39 12.08 12.03
CA GLY A 209 -29.83 13.25 11.28
C GLY A 209 -29.46 14.62 11.85
N GLY A 210 -28.21 15.06 11.76
CA GLY A 210 -27.91 16.43 12.13
C GLY A 210 -26.43 16.77 12.33
N ALA A 211 -25.51 15.96 11.82
CA ALA A 211 -24.11 16.39 11.78
C ALA A 211 -23.99 17.60 10.85
N ALA A 212 -24.06 18.79 11.44
CA ALA A 212 -23.68 20.01 10.78
C ALA A 212 -22.26 19.83 10.24
N TRP A 213 -22.11 19.84 8.93
CA TRP A 213 -20.79 19.90 8.28
C TRP A 213 -19.97 21.01 8.95
N PRO A 214 -18.70 20.80 9.21
CA PRO A 214 -17.82 21.87 9.70
C PRO A 214 -18.03 23.07 8.80
N GLN A 215 -18.26 24.25 9.39
CA GLN A 215 -18.64 25.49 8.66
C GLN A 215 -17.64 25.87 7.55
N GLN A 216 -16.44 25.32 7.59
CA GLN A 216 -15.37 25.52 6.62
C GLN A 216 -15.58 24.84 5.26
N LEU A 217 -16.58 23.97 5.12
CA LEU A 217 -16.89 23.25 3.88
C LEU A 217 -18.25 23.65 3.25
N ARG A 218 -18.82 24.78 3.66
CA ARG A 218 -20.00 25.31 2.96
C ARG A 218 -19.59 25.76 1.56
N PRO A 219 -20.20 25.26 0.48
CA PRO A 219 -19.96 25.81 -0.84
C PRO A 219 -20.33 27.29 -0.83
N ILE A 220 -19.41 28.10 -1.32
CA ILE A 220 -19.67 29.51 -1.60
C ILE A 220 -20.67 29.55 -2.73
N GLY A 221 -21.91 29.99 -2.43
CA GLY A 221 -22.97 30.22 -3.41
C GLY A 221 -22.66 31.40 -4.32
#